data_47345731f82acfbaeb04d0d9353c7863
#
_entry.id   47345731f82acfbaeb04d0d9353c7863
#
_cell.length_a   1.000
_cell.length_b   1.000
_cell.length_c   1.000
_cell.angle_alpha   90.00
_cell.angle_beta   90.00
_cell.angle_gamma   90.00
#
_symmetry.space_group_name_H-M   'P 1'
#
loop_
_entity.id
_entity.type
_entity.pdbx_description
1 polymer ?
#
loop_
_entity_poly.entity_id
_entity_poly.type
_entity_poly.pdbx_seq_one_letter_code
_entity_poly.pdbx_strand_id
1 'polypeptide(L)'
;MKLTPKVILEGTRLTGKTDLAFALNEHPRLVGHRRYRYHSPLISGEWSGFSNEPWGRGLIDFAPEETAHAMETYETWVRMFELQRYYSWIVDRFHLSTLAYQARQGREFDFGWLEERLKPLNFAIVLCTRPEDTFEAAREERLKISANPKQYVSLEPFVQEQRQLRELAAKSILPVLELDVTRQGADDVAQWLDEQDLLTL
;
A
#
# COMPACT_ATOMS: atom_id res chain seq x y z
N MET A 1 -19.58 -18.45 -3.29
CA MET A 1 -18.87 -17.77 -2.21
C MET A 1 -18.30 -16.50 -2.79
N LYS A 2 -18.69 -15.36 -2.26
CA LYS A 2 -18.23 -14.05 -2.74
C LYS A 2 -16.77 -13.82 -2.33
N LEU A 3 -16.03 -13.04 -3.12
CA LEU A 3 -14.66 -12.70 -2.79
C LEU A 3 -14.64 -11.64 -1.68
N THR A 4 -13.70 -11.75 -0.76
CA THR A 4 -13.46 -10.72 0.24
C THR A 4 -12.68 -9.54 -0.37
N PRO A 5 -12.82 -8.32 0.15
CA PRO A 5 -12.07 -7.18 -0.32
C PRO A 5 -10.58 -7.34 -0.02
N LYS A 6 -9.76 -6.78 -0.89
CA LYS A 6 -8.31 -6.74 -0.74
C LYS A 6 -7.83 -5.32 -1.01
N VAL A 7 -7.06 -4.77 -0.09
CA VAL A 7 -6.66 -3.36 -0.12
C VAL A 7 -5.15 -3.24 -0.25
N ILE A 8 -4.71 -2.49 -1.24
CA ILE A 8 -3.33 -2.02 -1.37
C ILE A 8 -3.30 -0.57 -0.86
N LEU A 9 -2.53 -0.33 0.18
CA LEU A 9 -2.30 1.01 0.70
C LEU A 9 -1.06 1.60 0.04
N GLU A 10 -1.24 2.63 -0.73
CA GLU A 10 -0.16 3.40 -1.34
C GLU A 10 -0.09 4.80 -0.75
N GLY A 11 1.04 5.45 -0.82
CA GLY A 11 1.24 6.79 -0.31
C GLY A 11 2.66 7.02 0.19
N THR A 12 3.05 8.27 0.26
CA THR A 12 4.37 8.66 0.76
C THR A 12 4.49 8.51 2.28
N ARG A 13 5.67 8.75 2.83
CA ARG A 13 5.83 8.86 4.29
C ARG A 13 4.98 10.00 4.85
N LEU A 14 4.71 9.97 6.15
CA LEU A 14 3.88 10.93 6.87
C LEU A 14 2.37 10.90 6.53
N THR A 15 1.89 9.94 5.74
CA THR A 15 0.46 9.77 5.43
C THR A 15 -0.25 8.73 6.31
N GLY A 16 0.37 8.24 7.39
CA GLY A 16 -0.30 7.37 8.36
C GLY A 16 -0.76 6.00 7.84
N LYS A 17 -0.20 5.51 6.71
CA LYS A 17 -0.60 4.23 6.09
C LYS A 17 -0.59 3.04 7.04
N THR A 18 0.45 2.94 7.87
CA THR A 18 0.61 1.82 8.80
C THR A 18 -0.50 1.82 9.85
N ASP A 19 -0.86 2.99 10.39
CA ASP A 19 -1.96 3.12 11.34
C ASP A 19 -3.30 2.77 10.68
N LEU A 20 -3.50 3.22 9.43
CA LEU A 20 -4.66 2.85 8.63
C LEU A 20 -4.69 1.34 8.35
N ALA A 21 -3.54 0.71 8.04
CA ALA A 21 -3.45 -0.73 7.82
C ALA A 21 -3.91 -1.52 9.04
N PHE A 22 -3.48 -1.13 10.24
CA PHE A 22 -3.93 -1.75 11.48
C PHE A 22 -5.42 -1.51 11.75
N ALA A 23 -5.92 -0.29 11.52
CA ALA A 23 -7.33 0.03 11.68
C ALA A 23 -8.20 -0.81 10.72
N LEU A 24 -7.81 -0.96 9.46
CA LEU A 24 -8.49 -1.83 8.48
C LEU A 24 -8.42 -3.31 8.87
N ASN A 25 -7.28 -3.75 9.40
CA ASN A 25 -7.09 -5.13 9.86
C ASN A 25 -8.02 -5.52 11.02
N GLU A 26 -8.48 -4.54 11.80
CA GLU A 26 -9.45 -4.73 12.88
C GLU A 26 -10.89 -4.37 12.47
N HIS A 27 -11.10 -3.80 11.29
CA HIS A 27 -12.40 -3.28 10.88
C HIS A 27 -13.41 -4.40 10.60
N PRO A 28 -14.58 -4.44 11.30
CA PRO A 28 -15.54 -5.56 11.22
C PRO A 28 -16.06 -5.84 9.81
N ARG A 29 -16.23 -4.79 9.00
CA ARG A 29 -16.72 -4.92 7.60
C ARG A 29 -15.69 -5.52 6.64
N LEU A 30 -14.40 -5.48 6.97
CA LEU A 30 -13.34 -6.11 6.17
C LEU A 30 -13.07 -7.54 6.63
N VAL A 31 -13.02 -7.77 7.94
CA VAL A 31 -12.57 -9.06 8.49
C VAL A 31 -13.72 -9.94 9.01
N GLY A 32 -14.95 -9.43 9.05
CA GLY A 32 -16.13 -10.17 9.50
C GLY A 32 -16.22 -10.38 11.01
N HIS A 33 -17.06 -11.32 11.45
CA HIS A 33 -17.30 -11.56 12.88
C HIS A 33 -16.13 -12.22 13.58
N ARG A 34 -15.76 -11.70 14.76
CA ARG A 34 -14.60 -12.16 15.57
C ARG A 34 -14.53 -13.65 15.80
N ARG A 35 -15.66 -14.32 15.94
CA ARG A 35 -15.70 -15.76 16.25
C ARG A 35 -15.04 -16.65 15.20
N TYR A 36 -15.02 -16.21 13.94
CA TYR A 36 -14.54 -16.98 12.79
C TYR A 36 -13.44 -16.30 12.00
N ARG A 37 -12.98 -15.12 12.45
CA ARG A 37 -11.96 -14.37 11.75
C ARG A 37 -10.58 -14.70 12.28
N TYR A 38 -9.72 -14.97 11.38
CA TYR A 38 -8.32 -14.62 11.52
C TYR A 38 -8.19 -13.18 10.99
N HIS A 39 -7.38 -12.36 11.65
CA HIS A 39 -7.10 -11.02 11.15
C HIS A 39 -6.71 -11.09 9.67
N SER A 40 -7.08 -10.08 8.88
CA SER A 40 -6.66 -10.01 7.50
C SER A 40 -5.14 -10.08 7.43
N PRO A 41 -4.56 -10.98 6.64
CA PRO A 41 -3.12 -10.99 6.48
C PRO A 41 -2.64 -9.61 6.02
N LEU A 42 -1.73 -9.04 6.80
CA LEU A 42 -1.07 -7.78 6.53
C LEU A 42 0.36 -8.07 6.08
N ILE A 43 0.69 -7.63 4.88
CA ILE A 43 2.05 -7.73 4.33
C ILE A 43 2.52 -6.35 3.90
N SER A 44 3.82 -6.15 3.87
CA SER A 44 4.39 -4.86 3.49
C SER A 44 5.51 -5.03 2.47
N GLY A 45 5.38 -4.34 1.34
CA GLY A 45 6.43 -4.25 0.33
C GLY A 45 7.65 -3.50 0.84
N GLU A 46 7.47 -2.52 1.75
CA GLU A 46 8.57 -1.77 2.36
C GLU A 46 9.45 -2.64 3.28
N TRP A 47 8.84 -3.63 3.97
CA TRP A 47 9.54 -4.49 4.94
C TRP A 47 9.93 -5.85 4.40
N SER A 48 9.68 -6.11 3.12
CA SER A 48 10.10 -7.33 2.43
C SER A 48 11.57 -7.22 2.04
N GLY A 49 12.45 -7.52 2.98
CA GLY A 49 13.89 -7.44 2.75
C GLY A 49 14.42 -8.62 1.94
N PHE A 50 15.38 -8.35 1.06
CA PHE A 50 16.09 -9.36 0.25
C PHE A 50 17.46 -9.72 0.84
N SER A 51 17.93 -9.00 1.84
CA SER A 51 19.16 -9.29 2.55
C SER A 51 18.88 -9.72 3.99
N ASN A 52 19.82 -10.45 4.58
CA ASN A 52 19.78 -10.79 6.00
C ASN A 52 20.23 -9.63 6.90
N GLU A 53 20.47 -8.46 6.33
CA GLU A 53 20.88 -7.27 7.05
C GLU A 53 19.64 -6.50 7.54
N PRO A 54 19.64 -6.04 8.79
CA PRO A 54 18.60 -5.13 9.27
C PRO A 54 18.55 -3.88 8.36
N TRP A 55 17.31 -3.51 7.93
CA TRP A 55 17.09 -2.37 7.03
C TRP A 55 17.67 -2.54 5.62
N GLY A 56 17.88 -3.76 5.18
CA GLY A 56 18.24 -4.09 3.79
C GLY A 56 17.17 -3.64 2.80
N ARG A 57 17.56 -3.57 1.53
CA ARG A 57 16.64 -3.26 0.43
C ARG A 57 15.59 -4.37 0.28
N GLY A 58 14.44 -4.00 -0.22
CA GLY A 58 13.30 -4.90 -0.39
C GLY A 58 12.55 -4.68 -1.69
N LEU A 59 11.27 -5.02 -1.67
CA LEU A 59 10.42 -5.05 -2.86
C LEU A 59 10.20 -3.66 -3.51
N ILE A 60 10.44 -2.57 -2.78
CA ILE A 60 10.26 -1.20 -3.30
C ILE A 60 11.58 -0.65 -3.87
N ASP A 61 12.67 -0.82 -3.14
CA ASP A 61 13.94 -0.12 -3.35
C ASP A 61 15.10 -1.04 -3.77
N PHE A 62 14.77 -2.19 -4.36
CA PHE A 62 15.75 -3.16 -4.83
C PHE A 62 16.76 -2.55 -5.81
N ALA A 63 17.99 -3.07 -5.79
CA ALA A 63 19.06 -2.69 -6.72
C ALA A 63 18.90 -3.38 -8.08
N PRO A 64 19.60 -2.91 -9.13
CA PRO A 64 19.53 -3.53 -10.46
C PRO A 64 19.81 -5.04 -10.45
N GLU A 65 20.77 -5.49 -9.67
CA GLU A 65 21.14 -6.91 -9.52
C GLU A 65 20.07 -7.74 -8.80
N GLU A 66 19.20 -7.11 -8.03
CA GLU A 66 18.11 -7.76 -7.29
C GLU A 66 16.79 -7.83 -8.09
N THR A 67 16.76 -7.27 -9.30
CA THR A 67 15.54 -7.15 -10.12
C THR A 67 14.83 -8.48 -10.34
N ALA A 68 15.57 -9.54 -10.67
CA ALA A 68 14.98 -10.86 -10.90
C ALA A 68 14.29 -11.40 -9.63
N HIS A 69 14.93 -11.24 -8.48
CA HIS A 69 14.38 -11.65 -7.18
C HIS A 69 13.12 -10.82 -6.81
N ALA A 70 13.14 -9.51 -7.08
CA ALA A 70 11.98 -8.66 -6.84
C ALA A 70 10.79 -9.09 -7.70
N MET A 71 11.00 -9.37 -8.99
CA MET A 71 9.92 -9.82 -9.88
C MET A 71 9.39 -11.20 -9.48
N GLU A 72 10.24 -12.15 -9.12
CA GLU A 72 9.84 -13.45 -8.58
C GLU A 72 9.01 -13.31 -7.30
N THR A 73 9.36 -12.35 -6.44
CA THR A 73 8.60 -12.06 -5.22
C THR A 73 7.20 -11.52 -5.55
N TYR A 74 7.08 -10.60 -6.52
CA TYR A 74 5.79 -10.12 -7.01
C TYR A 74 4.93 -11.26 -7.54
N GLU A 75 5.48 -12.12 -8.39
CA GLU A 75 4.77 -13.28 -8.94
C GLU A 75 4.31 -14.24 -7.85
N THR A 76 5.18 -14.50 -6.86
CA THR A 76 4.87 -15.35 -5.71
C THR A 76 3.72 -14.80 -4.88
N TRP A 77 3.72 -13.48 -4.60
CA TRP A 77 2.64 -12.84 -3.86
C TRP A 77 1.33 -12.87 -4.64
N VAL A 78 1.35 -12.54 -5.92
CA VAL A 78 0.15 -12.63 -6.76
C VAL A 78 -0.38 -14.07 -6.78
N ARG A 79 0.51 -15.07 -6.91
CA ARG A 79 0.12 -16.47 -6.85
C ARG A 79 -0.51 -16.86 -5.50
N MET A 80 0.03 -16.36 -4.41
CA MET A 80 -0.55 -16.56 -3.07
C MET A 80 -1.96 -15.96 -2.97
N PHE A 81 -2.17 -14.74 -3.50
CA PHE A 81 -3.48 -14.10 -3.52
C PHE A 81 -4.50 -14.89 -4.34
N GLU A 82 -4.11 -15.46 -5.47
CA GLU A 82 -4.94 -16.33 -6.32
C GLU A 82 -5.36 -17.61 -5.58
N LEU A 83 -4.43 -18.24 -4.87
CA LEU A 83 -4.68 -19.45 -4.09
C LEU A 83 -5.57 -19.19 -2.87
N GLN A 84 -5.38 -18.05 -2.25
CA GLN A 84 -6.11 -17.64 -1.04
C GLN A 84 -7.13 -16.53 -1.35
N ARG A 85 -7.81 -16.64 -2.45
CA ARG A 85 -8.72 -15.63 -3.02
C ARG A 85 -9.86 -15.19 -2.10
N TYR A 86 -10.18 -15.99 -1.08
CA TYR A 86 -11.27 -15.72 -0.13
C TYR A 86 -10.79 -15.03 1.16
N TYR A 87 -9.49 -14.82 1.34
CA TYR A 87 -8.97 -13.99 2.42
C TYR A 87 -9.06 -12.49 2.08
N SER A 88 -9.32 -11.68 3.09
CA SER A 88 -9.06 -10.24 3.00
C SER A 88 -7.57 -10.01 3.15
N TRP A 89 -6.97 -9.31 2.21
CA TRP A 89 -5.56 -8.94 2.27
C TRP A 89 -5.41 -7.43 2.43
N ILE A 90 -4.44 -7.02 3.23
CA ILE A 90 -3.98 -5.63 3.33
C ILE A 90 -2.50 -5.62 2.97
N VAL A 91 -2.15 -4.84 1.96
CA VAL A 91 -0.78 -4.71 1.45
C VAL A 91 -0.32 -3.28 1.69
N ASP A 92 0.63 -3.08 2.60
CA ASP A 92 1.21 -1.75 2.88
C ASP A 92 2.40 -1.52 1.94
N ARG A 93 2.21 -0.66 0.96
CA ARG A 93 3.06 -0.36 -0.20
C ARG A 93 3.26 -1.57 -1.13
N PHE A 94 3.06 -1.34 -2.39
CA PHE A 94 3.21 -2.38 -3.41
C PHE A 94 3.77 -1.79 -4.70
N HIS A 95 3.24 -2.19 -5.85
CA HIS A 95 3.77 -1.88 -7.16
C HIS A 95 3.83 -0.37 -7.51
N LEU A 96 2.86 0.47 -7.07
CA LEU A 96 2.93 1.91 -7.35
C LEU A 96 4.09 2.57 -6.60
N SER A 97 4.33 2.17 -5.35
CA SER A 97 5.51 2.63 -4.60
C SER A 97 6.82 2.20 -5.29
N THR A 98 6.87 0.99 -5.85
CA THR A 98 8.02 0.52 -6.63
C THR A 98 8.20 1.35 -7.90
N LEU A 99 7.13 1.55 -8.67
CA LEU A 99 7.19 2.39 -9.87
C LEU A 99 7.70 3.80 -9.55
N ALA A 100 7.17 4.42 -8.49
CA ALA A 100 7.59 5.74 -8.07
C ALA A 100 9.06 5.78 -7.64
N TYR A 101 9.52 4.80 -6.86
CA TYR A 101 10.90 4.74 -6.41
C TYR A 101 11.87 4.47 -7.57
N GLN A 102 11.59 3.46 -8.38
CA GLN A 102 12.48 3.03 -9.46
C GLN A 102 12.58 4.06 -10.58
N ALA A 103 11.49 4.77 -10.90
CA ALA A 103 11.52 5.88 -11.86
C ALA A 103 12.47 7.00 -11.42
N ARG A 104 12.55 7.32 -10.13
CA ARG A 104 13.52 8.29 -9.59
C ARG A 104 14.98 7.82 -9.72
N GLN A 105 15.18 6.51 -9.89
CA GLN A 105 16.49 5.91 -10.18
C GLN A 105 16.74 5.74 -11.69
N GLY A 106 15.86 6.28 -12.56
CA GLY A 106 15.94 6.15 -14.00
C GLY A 106 15.63 4.75 -14.53
N ARG A 107 14.87 3.95 -13.76
CA ARG A 107 14.45 2.59 -14.13
C ARG A 107 12.96 2.53 -14.34
N GLU A 108 12.54 1.90 -15.44
CA GLU A 108 11.15 1.73 -15.80
C GLU A 108 10.73 0.27 -15.62
N PHE A 109 9.54 0.07 -15.07
CA PHE A 109 8.92 -1.24 -14.91
C PHE A 109 7.47 -1.18 -15.41
N ASP A 110 6.98 -2.31 -15.91
CA ASP A 110 5.58 -2.51 -16.26
C ASP A 110 4.94 -3.53 -15.29
N PHE A 111 3.92 -3.08 -14.59
CA PHE A 111 3.10 -3.91 -13.70
C PHE A 111 1.66 -4.12 -14.23
N GLY A 112 1.40 -3.86 -15.52
CA GLY A 112 0.10 -4.13 -16.13
C GLY A 112 -0.34 -5.58 -15.93
N TRP A 113 0.56 -6.53 -16.13
CA TRP A 113 0.32 -7.96 -15.89
C TRP A 113 -0.13 -8.26 -14.44
N LEU A 114 0.42 -7.54 -13.47
CA LEU A 114 0.10 -7.71 -12.05
C LEU A 114 -1.33 -7.21 -11.77
N GLU A 115 -1.67 -6.02 -12.22
CA GLU A 115 -3.00 -5.45 -12.03
C GLU A 115 -4.09 -6.27 -12.74
N GLU A 116 -3.81 -6.80 -13.95
CA GLU A 116 -4.71 -7.70 -14.65
C GLU A 116 -5.04 -8.97 -13.84
N ARG A 117 -4.06 -9.49 -13.09
CA ARG A 117 -4.26 -10.65 -12.20
C ARG A 117 -4.93 -10.30 -10.89
N LEU A 118 -4.72 -9.09 -10.38
CA LEU A 118 -5.33 -8.62 -9.13
C LEU A 118 -6.80 -8.21 -9.28
N LYS A 119 -7.16 -7.62 -10.43
CA LYS A 119 -8.51 -7.13 -10.71
C LYS A 119 -9.61 -8.16 -10.46
N PRO A 120 -9.54 -9.41 -10.98
CA PRO A 120 -10.57 -10.43 -10.74
C PRO A 120 -10.57 -10.98 -9.29
N LEU A 121 -9.65 -10.55 -8.44
CA LEU A 121 -9.55 -10.92 -7.04
C LEU A 121 -10.12 -9.86 -6.09
N ASN A 122 -10.77 -8.82 -6.59
CA ASN A 122 -11.31 -7.69 -5.83
C ASN A 122 -10.23 -6.87 -5.09
N PHE A 123 -9.07 -6.68 -5.71
CA PHE A 123 -8.11 -5.71 -5.21
C PHE A 123 -8.54 -4.27 -5.54
N ALA A 124 -8.33 -3.39 -4.57
CA ALA A 124 -8.48 -1.95 -4.73
C ALA A 124 -7.27 -1.22 -4.14
N ILE A 125 -6.98 -0.05 -4.68
CA ILE A 125 -5.91 0.81 -4.19
C ILE A 125 -6.53 1.91 -3.33
N VAL A 126 -5.99 2.11 -2.14
CA VAL A 126 -6.24 3.28 -1.30
C VAL A 126 -4.97 4.13 -1.30
N LEU A 127 -5.00 5.21 -2.03
CA LEU A 127 -3.92 6.17 -2.08
C LEU A 127 -4.06 7.16 -0.92
N CYS A 128 -3.24 6.95 0.11
CA CYS A 128 -3.18 7.81 1.29
C CYS A 128 -2.46 9.11 0.93
N THR A 129 -3.18 10.22 0.99
CA THR A 129 -2.66 11.55 0.70
C THR A 129 -2.95 12.51 1.84
N ARG A 130 -2.33 13.68 1.79
CA ARG A 130 -2.62 14.81 2.67
C ARG A 130 -2.41 16.12 1.94
N PRO A 131 -3.08 17.22 2.34
CA PRO A 131 -2.76 18.55 1.86
C PRO A 131 -1.28 18.89 2.08
N GLU A 132 -0.64 19.51 1.09
CA GLU A 132 0.81 19.73 1.12
C GLU A 132 1.26 20.62 2.29
N ASP A 133 0.43 21.57 2.71
CA ASP A 133 0.64 22.44 3.87
C ASP A 133 0.58 21.71 5.22
N THR A 134 0.06 20.47 5.26
CA THR A 134 -0.04 19.68 6.49
C THR A 134 1.15 18.75 6.72
N PHE A 135 2.10 18.64 5.78
CA PHE A 135 3.28 17.79 5.94
C PHE A 135 4.18 18.23 7.10
N GLU A 136 4.29 19.55 7.32
CA GLU A 136 5.11 20.09 8.42
C GLU A 136 4.60 19.59 9.78
N ALA A 137 3.31 19.74 10.05
CA ALA A 137 2.70 19.28 11.30
C ALA A 137 2.87 17.76 11.48
N ALA A 138 2.71 16.97 10.40
CA ALA A 138 2.93 15.52 10.45
C ALA A 138 4.40 15.15 10.71
N ARG A 139 5.34 15.93 10.19
CA ARG A 139 6.76 15.77 10.47
C ARG A 139 7.04 15.99 11.96
N GLU A 140 6.54 17.07 12.52
CA GLU A 140 6.71 17.40 13.94
C GLU A 140 6.20 16.26 14.83
N GLU A 141 5.02 15.73 14.56
CA GLU A 141 4.46 14.58 15.30
C GLU A 141 5.35 13.33 15.13
N ARG A 142 5.78 13.06 13.90
CA ARG A 142 6.62 11.89 13.62
C ARG A 142 7.99 11.97 14.29
N LEU A 143 8.58 13.15 14.38
CA LEU A 143 9.87 13.35 15.02
C LEU A 143 9.87 13.02 16.52
N LYS A 144 8.71 13.11 17.19
CA LYS A 144 8.58 12.76 18.62
C LYS A 144 8.84 11.27 18.90
N ILE A 145 8.62 10.41 17.89
CA ILE A 145 8.68 8.94 18.05
C ILE A 145 9.64 8.26 17.07
N SER A 146 10.27 9.00 16.15
CA SER A 146 11.10 8.41 15.11
C SER A 146 12.47 7.99 15.64
N ALA A 147 12.85 6.73 15.39
CA ALA A 147 14.20 6.24 15.63
C ALA A 147 15.23 6.79 14.61
N ASN A 148 14.78 7.31 13.47
CA ASN A 148 15.63 7.90 12.43
C ASN A 148 15.12 9.27 11.99
N PRO A 149 15.37 10.34 12.77
CA PRO A 149 14.87 11.68 12.44
C PRO A 149 15.51 12.28 11.19
N LYS A 150 16.69 11.82 10.79
CA LYS A 150 17.43 12.36 9.63
C LYS A 150 16.66 12.18 8.31
N GLN A 151 15.81 11.16 8.21
CA GLN A 151 14.99 10.93 7.01
C GLN A 151 13.90 11.99 6.78
N TYR A 152 13.63 12.85 7.76
CA TYR A 152 12.59 13.89 7.71
C TYR A 152 13.17 15.33 7.63
N VAL A 153 14.45 15.49 7.28
CA VAL A 153 15.08 16.80 7.16
C VAL A 153 14.44 17.66 6.06
N SER A 154 14.05 17.02 4.94
CA SER A 154 13.35 17.69 3.86
C SER A 154 11.99 17.04 3.64
N LEU A 155 10.97 17.85 3.40
CA LEU A 155 9.61 17.40 3.05
C LEU A 155 9.38 17.29 1.54
N GLU A 156 10.17 18.00 0.75
CA GLU A 156 10.03 18.05 -0.70
C GLU A 156 9.99 16.65 -1.37
N PRO A 157 10.86 15.69 -0.99
CA PRO A 157 10.80 14.35 -1.57
C PRO A 157 9.44 13.65 -1.34
N PHE A 158 8.79 13.90 -0.19
CA PHE A 158 7.49 13.29 0.13
C PHE A 158 6.35 13.93 -0.65
N VAL A 159 6.39 15.25 -0.81
CA VAL A 159 5.43 15.98 -1.63
C VAL A 159 5.52 15.53 -3.09
N GLN A 160 6.74 15.45 -3.62
CA GLN A 160 6.96 14.97 -4.99
C GLN A 160 6.53 13.53 -5.19
N GLU A 161 6.86 12.64 -4.23
CA GLU A 161 6.40 11.24 -4.26
C GLU A 161 4.88 11.15 -4.25
N GLN A 162 4.18 11.97 -3.44
CA GLN A 162 2.71 12.00 -3.42
C GLN A 162 2.13 12.41 -4.77
N ARG A 163 2.68 13.45 -5.41
CA ARG A 163 2.25 13.86 -6.75
C ARG A 163 2.46 12.75 -7.78
N GLN A 164 3.64 12.13 -7.77
CA GLN A 164 3.96 11.02 -8.66
C GLN A 164 3.04 9.82 -8.44
N LEU A 165 2.73 9.47 -7.19
CA LEU A 165 1.81 8.38 -6.87
C LEU A 165 0.37 8.66 -7.36
N ARG A 166 -0.10 9.92 -7.32
CA ARG A 166 -1.38 10.33 -7.93
C ARG A 166 -1.42 10.07 -9.43
N GLU A 167 -0.34 10.44 -10.13
CA GLU A 167 -0.23 10.22 -11.58
C GLU A 167 -0.21 8.73 -11.93
N LEU A 168 0.46 7.90 -11.12
CA LEU A 168 0.50 6.45 -11.29
C LEU A 168 -0.86 5.82 -10.99
N ALA A 169 -1.48 6.20 -9.88
CA ALA A 169 -2.79 5.70 -9.49
C ALA A 169 -3.89 6.04 -10.51
N ALA A 170 -3.81 7.21 -11.14
CA ALA A 170 -4.74 7.60 -12.21
C ALA A 170 -4.65 6.72 -13.47
N LYS A 171 -3.56 5.95 -13.64
CA LYS A 171 -3.36 5.02 -14.75
C LYS A 171 -3.71 3.57 -14.40
N SER A 172 -3.97 3.29 -13.13
CA SER A 172 -4.30 1.94 -12.66
C SER A 172 -5.64 1.45 -13.23
N ILE A 173 -5.72 0.18 -13.56
CA ILE A 173 -6.98 -0.51 -13.93
C ILE A 173 -7.75 -1.04 -12.72
N LEU A 174 -7.17 -0.97 -11.52
CA LEU A 174 -7.83 -1.30 -10.27
C LEU A 174 -8.69 -0.10 -9.81
N PRO A 175 -9.77 -0.33 -9.05
CA PRO A 175 -10.47 0.75 -8.35
C PRO A 175 -9.52 1.51 -7.42
N VAL A 176 -9.55 2.84 -7.47
CA VAL A 176 -8.70 3.71 -6.65
C VAL A 176 -9.54 4.65 -5.81
N LEU A 177 -9.28 4.67 -4.51
CA LEU A 177 -9.71 5.71 -3.59
C LEU A 177 -8.52 6.60 -3.26
N GLU A 178 -8.59 7.90 -3.54
CA GLU A 178 -7.69 8.87 -2.93
C GLU A 178 -8.26 9.29 -1.57
N LEU A 179 -7.52 8.98 -0.50
CA LEU A 179 -7.93 9.20 0.88
C LEU A 179 -7.13 10.34 1.51
N ASP A 180 -7.79 11.44 1.86
CA ASP A 180 -7.17 12.49 2.68
C ASP A 180 -7.11 12.05 4.14
N VAL A 181 -5.94 11.60 4.57
CA VAL A 181 -5.71 11.06 5.93
C VAL A 181 -5.85 12.08 7.05
N THR A 182 -6.01 13.37 6.73
CA THR A 182 -6.28 14.41 7.73
C THR A 182 -7.75 14.48 8.14
N ARG A 183 -8.64 13.84 7.37
CA ARG A 183 -10.09 13.91 7.55
C ARG A 183 -10.79 12.56 7.50
N GLN A 184 -10.18 11.58 6.87
CA GLN A 184 -10.78 10.30 6.54
C GLN A 184 -9.98 9.16 7.15
N GLY A 185 -10.61 8.00 7.35
CA GLY A 185 -10.01 6.85 7.98
C GLY A 185 -10.57 5.51 7.50
N ALA A 186 -10.49 4.49 8.34
CA ALA A 186 -10.88 3.12 7.98
C ALA A 186 -12.38 2.99 7.66
N ASP A 187 -13.24 3.76 8.33
CA ASP A 187 -14.69 3.75 8.05
C ASP A 187 -15.00 4.28 6.64
N ASP A 188 -14.30 5.33 6.20
CA ASP A 188 -14.47 5.89 4.85
C ASP A 188 -14.01 4.89 3.78
N VAL A 189 -12.90 4.18 4.03
CA VAL A 189 -12.43 3.10 3.14
C VAL A 189 -13.48 1.99 3.07
N ALA A 190 -14.02 1.55 4.20
CA ALA A 190 -15.03 0.51 4.25
C ALA A 190 -16.34 0.93 3.55
N GLN A 191 -16.75 2.18 3.72
CA GLN A 191 -17.91 2.72 3.02
C GLN A 191 -17.67 2.75 1.50
N TRP A 192 -16.54 3.28 1.05
CA TRP A 192 -16.20 3.34 -0.36
C TRP A 192 -16.12 1.94 -1.01
N LEU A 193 -15.53 0.96 -0.33
CA LEU A 193 -15.48 -0.43 -0.82
C LEU A 193 -16.89 -1.02 -1.00
N ASP A 194 -17.83 -0.68 -0.12
CA ASP A 194 -19.24 -1.07 -0.23
C ASP A 194 -19.92 -0.42 -1.46
N GLU A 195 -19.70 0.87 -1.64
CA GLU A 195 -20.22 1.63 -2.80
C GLU A 195 -19.67 1.11 -4.13
N GLN A 196 -18.46 0.52 -4.14
CA GLN A 196 -17.87 -0.13 -5.31
C GLN A 196 -18.26 -1.60 -5.48
N ASP A 197 -19.20 -2.13 -4.66
CA ASP A 197 -19.57 -3.57 -4.61
C ASP A 197 -18.37 -4.52 -4.39
N LEU A 198 -17.35 -4.02 -3.70
CA LEU A 198 -16.15 -4.78 -3.34
C LEU A 198 -16.24 -5.42 -1.94
N LEU A 199 -17.11 -4.90 -1.06
CA LEU A 199 -17.47 -5.52 0.21
C LEU A 199 -18.53 -6.59 -0.05
N THR A 200 -18.10 -7.82 -0.17
CA THR A 200 -19.00 -8.96 -0.38
C THR A 200 -19.02 -9.85 0.86
N LEU A 201 -19.61 -9.35 1.90
CA LEU A 201 -19.93 -10.12 3.10
C LEU A 201 -21.30 -10.80 2.99
#